data_3a9d926130bb0eb9ff54a27c179cd09d
#
_entry.id   3a9d926130bb0eb9ff54a27c179cd09d
#
_cell.length_a   1.000
_cell.length_b   1.000
_cell.length_c   1.000
_cell.angle_alpha   90.00
_cell.angle_beta   90.00
_cell.angle_gamma   90.00
#
_symmetry.space_group_name_H-M   'P 1'
#
loop_
_entity.id
_entity.type
_entity.pdbx_description
1 polymer ?
#
loop_
_entity_poly.entity_id
_entity_poly.type
_entity_poly.pdbx_seq_one_letter_code
_entity_poly.pdbx_strand_id
1 'polypeptide(L)'
;MIASRYLLRLLVLLILLFIVPALAEPAWTSTDAVCHTGTPLTLSFSSDASSATVYLTDSEGRAIQTLPARVENGTGTVVLSDLSVPEGSYLLFLTDGSGTASLPLTVTGPLPEILSVDAPTAYDEYWSAYIDVNTAGTLIASFPGGEEAARMEAQAGSNRMTLSTALPSGQILLDFRLIDALGAVSDAWEIELTVPEPAPPHPVQDIVFHTPNELAGTECSHEHCSWNLQMGNINNVDEIWQALISPMTVIEGSERHQVKIRKYPRSDCEEYTGEVTCLSQGVHILEEGPEWTKIEAYSSSVEGSRVGVFASCFTGYIETSRLKTQEVSQHVGLVIDKLQQRVFVFQDGRLISTLLCSTGFARRDTPFNETPAGEFYAISHTGGFWAGTLFCDMGIRINDGILLHEVPCTITEEEDGSKTRHYEKCEQYLGEKASHGCIRIQRATSSNGVSIKWLWDNLPRSGNRAKVIIWEESERVLGPASDDYTLYYNPRNGRQFHSDPNCPQVNSKFWPLTAFAYGDLEKSPYASLDPCPGCCPQLRLSGIDRANSKNNGNAYAWIRSGQ
;
A
#
# COMPACT_ATOMS: atom_id res chain seq x y z
N MET A 1 -29.93 26.23 -100.18
CA MET A 1 -28.78 26.20 -99.32
C MET A 1 -28.73 27.32 -98.26
N ILE A 2 -29.47 28.39 -98.32
CA ILE A 2 -29.46 29.48 -97.34
C ILE A 2 -30.35 29.19 -96.10
N ALA A 3 -31.48 28.52 -96.29
CA ALA A 3 -32.40 28.19 -95.16
C ALA A 3 -31.85 27.17 -94.16
N SER A 4 -30.97 26.25 -94.59
CA SER A 4 -30.35 25.23 -93.73
C SER A 4 -29.27 25.79 -92.76
N ARG A 5 -28.64 26.90 -93.07
CA ARG A 5 -27.62 27.53 -92.21
C ARG A 5 -28.22 28.38 -91.09
N TYR A 6 -29.48 28.91 -91.32
CA TYR A 6 -30.19 29.64 -90.25
C TYR A 6 -30.83 28.69 -89.22
N LEU A 7 -31.28 27.52 -89.64
CA LEU A 7 -31.86 26.53 -88.75
C LEU A 7 -30.81 25.92 -87.83
N LEU A 8 -29.58 25.70 -88.37
CA LEU A 8 -28.47 25.17 -87.60
C LEU A 8 -27.90 26.18 -86.57
N ARG A 9 -27.94 27.49 -86.95
CA ARG A 9 -27.53 28.55 -86.00
C ARG A 9 -28.57 28.81 -84.94
N LEU A 10 -29.84 28.66 -85.23
CA LEU A 10 -30.91 28.79 -84.22
C LEU A 10 -30.92 27.58 -83.28
N LEU A 11 -30.64 26.37 -83.77
CA LEU A 11 -30.56 25.17 -82.96
C LEU A 11 -29.32 25.22 -82.04
N VAL A 12 -28.13 25.71 -82.52
CA VAL A 12 -26.93 25.90 -81.68
C VAL A 12 -27.15 27.05 -80.67
N LEU A 13 -27.88 28.12 -81.04
CA LEU A 13 -28.22 29.22 -80.12
C LEU A 13 -29.24 28.78 -79.06
N LEU A 14 -30.24 27.88 -79.42
CA LEU A 14 -31.18 27.29 -78.47
C LEU A 14 -30.51 26.30 -77.54
N ILE A 15 -29.47 25.50 -78.00
CA ILE A 15 -28.69 24.59 -77.15
C ILE A 15 -27.77 25.38 -76.23
N LEU A 16 -27.25 26.54 -76.62
CA LEU A 16 -26.42 27.38 -75.76
C LEU A 16 -27.22 28.20 -74.74
N LEU A 17 -28.58 28.32 -74.90
CA LEU A 17 -29.47 29.02 -73.96
C LEU A 17 -30.05 28.09 -72.87
N PHE A 18 -29.78 26.78 -72.92
CA PHE A 18 -30.24 25.81 -71.94
C PHE A 18 -29.07 25.02 -71.23
N ILE A 19 -27.78 25.47 -71.37
CA ILE A 19 -26.78 25.08 -70.46
C ILE A 19 -26.88 26.04 -69.26
N VAL A 20 -27.90 25.82 -68.42
CA VAL A 20 -27.85 26.29 -67.05
C VAL A 20 -26.69 25.50 -66.43
N PRO A 21 -25.61 26.13 -66.00
CA PRO A 21 -24.60 25.39 -65.26
C PRO A 21 -25.35 24.73 -64.11
N ALA A 22 -25.29 23.43 -64.04
CA ALA A 22 -25.76 22.72 -62.86
C ALA A 22 -24.96 23.34 -61.69
N LEU A 23 -25.69 24.04 -60.83
CA LEU A 23 -25.07 24.54 -59.58
C LEU A 23 -24.52 23.33 -58.84
N ALA A 24 -23.29 23.43 -58.40
CA ALA A 24 -22.71 22.34 -57.60
C ALA A 24 -23.52 22.16 -56.32
N GLU A 25 -23.79 20.91 -55.98
CA GLU A 25 -24.45 20.60 -54.71
C GLU A 25 -23.64 21.16 -53.55
N PRO A 26 -24.28 21.66 -52.48
CA PRO A 26 -23.55 22.14 -51.31
C PRO A 26 -22.79 21.01 -50.66
N ALA A 27 -21.63 21.31 -50.12
CA ALA A 27 -20.78 20.30 -49.48
C ALA A 27 -20.14 20.84 -48.18
N TRP A 28 -20.15 20.02 -47.16
CA TRP A 28 -19.39 20.29 -45.94
C TRP A 28 -17.87 20.19 -46.19
N THR A 29 -17.10 21.03 -45.52
CA THR A 29 -15.63 20.95 -45.58
C THR A 29 -15.05 19.85 -44.71
N SER A 30 -15.84 19.34 -43.76
CA SER A 30 -15.52 18.21 -42.88
C SER A 30 -16.38 16.99 -43.20
N THR A 31 -15.90 15.80 -42.87
CA THR A 31 -16.65 14.52 -43.03
C THR A 31 -17.45 14.16 -41.79
N ASP A 32 -17.09 14.70 -40.62
CA ASP A 32 -17.73 14.54 -39.35
C ASP A 32 -17.47 15.76 -38.46
N ALA A 33 -18.23 15.90 -37.39
CA ALA A 33 -18.06 16.93 -36.39
C ALA A 33 -18.27 16.35 -35.00
N VAL A 34 -17.47 16.83 -34.04
CA VAL A 34 -17.58 16.45 -32.63
C VAL A 34 -17.48 17.71 -31.78
N CYS A 35 -18.29 17.79 -30.75
CA CYS A 35 -18.25 18.91 -29.79
C CYS A 35 -18.77 18.48 -28.41
N HIS A 36 -18.51 19.31 -27.41
CA HIS A 36 -19.10 19.16 -26.08
C HIS A 36 -20.48 19.82 -25.98
N THR A 37 -21.36 19.28 -25.13
CA THR A 37 -22.63 19.90 -24.77
C THR A 37 -22.39 21.33 -24.28
N GLY A 38 -23.18 22.27 -24.80
CA GLY A 38 -23.12 23.68 -24.41
C GLY A 38 -21.97 24.48 -25.03
N THR A 39 -21.11 23.86 -25.85
CA THR A 39 -20.01 24.59 -26.51
C THR A 39 -20.41 25.04 -27.92
N PRO A 40 -20.00 26.24 -28.36
CA PRO A 40 -20.26 26.69 -29.74
C PRO A 40 -19.45 25.86 -30.73
N LEU A 41 -20.10 25.41 -31.79
CA LEU A 41 -19.46 24.70 -32.91
C LEU A 41 -19.55 25.54 -34.17
N THR A 42 -18.41 25.85 -34.81
CA THR A 42 -18.34 26.54 -36.08
C THR A 42 -17.98 25.55 -37.18
N LEU A 43 -18.82 25.46 -38.20
CA LEU A 43 -18.64 24.60 -39.35
C LEU A 43 -18.63 25.40 -40.63
N SER A 44 -17.79 24.99 -41.60
CA SER A 44 -17.69 25.61 -42.91
C SER A 44 -18.19 24.66 -44.01
N PHE A 45 -18.73 25.25 -45.07
CA PHE A 45 -19.24 24.53 -46.22
C PHE A 45 -19.05 25.33 -47.51
N SER A 46 -19.13 24.67 -48.65
CA SER A 46 -19.15 25.28 -49.97
C SER A 46 -20.57 25.27 -50.56
N SER A 47 -20.94 26.31 -51.28
CA SER A 47 -22.21 26.42 -52.01
C SER A 47 -22.11 27.50 -53.10
N ASP A 48 -22.74 27.31 -54.25
CA ASP A 48 -22.85 28.31 -55.32
C ASP A 48 -24.06 29.28 -55.09
N ALA A 49 -24.90 29.00 -54.11
CA ALA A 49 -26.00 29.89 -53.74
C ALA A 49 -25.52 31.03 -52.83
N SER A 50 -26.27 32.12 -52.75
CA SER A 50 -25.98 33.27 -51.87
C SER A 50 -26.40 33.03 -50.40
N SER A 51 -27.16 31.97 -50.14
CA SER A 51 -27.63 31.58 -48.81
C SER A 51 -27.91 30.09 -48.75
N ALA A 52 -27.74 29.54 -47.56
CA ALA A 52 -28.07 28.14 -47.26
C ALA A 52 -28.82 28.06 -45.93
N THR A 53 -29.42 26.91 -45.66
CA THR A 53 -30.07 26.61 -44.38
C THR A 53 -29.45 25.31 -43.82
N VAL A 54 -29.10 25.34 -42.55
CA VAL A 54 -28.63 24.18 -41.83
C VAL A 54 -29.67 23.72 -40.81
N TYR A 55 -29.98 22.46 -40.84
CA TYR A 55 -30.89 21.80 -39.89
C TYR A 55 -30.07 20.86 -39.00
N LEU A 56 -30.15 21.05 -37.68
CA LEU A 56 -29.73 20.05 -36.73
C LEU A 56 -30.90 19.09 -36.49
N THR A 57 -30.71 17.82 -36.68
CA THR A 57 -31.74 16.79 -36.48
C THR A 57 -31.30 15.71 -35.50
N ASP A 58 -32.31 15.09 -34.88
CA ASP A 58 -32.07 13.86 -34.10
C ASP A 58 -31.78 12.65 -35.01
N SER A 59 -31.55 11.50 -34.41
CA SER A 59 -31.30 10.23 -35.10
C SER A 59 -32.53 9.75 -35.92
N GLU A 60 -33.73 10.30 -35.68
CA GLU A 60 -34.95 9.98 -36.39
C GLU A 60 -35.22 10.98 -37.54
N GLY A 61 -34.33 11.98 -37.73
CA GLY A 61 -34.43 12.98 -38.77
C GLY A 61 -35.38 14.14 -38.45
N ARG A 62 -35.81 14.29 -37.19
CA ARG A 62 -36.65 15.43 -36.77
C ARG A 62 -35.76 16.64 -36.50
N ALA A 63 -36.11 17.79 -37.08
CA ALA A 63 -35.38 19.02 -36.88
C ALA A 63 -35.49 19.51 -35.42
N ILE A 64 -34.34 19.69 -34.78
CA ILE A 64 -34.19 20.25 -33.43
C ILE A 64 -33.96 21.77 -33.54
N GLN A 65 -33.10 22.17 -34.50
CA GLN A 65 -32.74 23.57 -34.71
C GLN A 65 -32.59 23.86 -36.20
N THR A 66 -32.93 25.09 -36.61
CA THR A 66 -32.79 25.57 -37.98
C THR A 66 -31.97 26.86 -37.98
N LEU A 67 -30.93 26.90 -38.77
CA LEU A 67 -29.96 27.99 -38.80
C LEU A 67 -29.80 28.51 -40.24
N PRO A 68 -30.08 29.78 -40.51
CA PRO A 68 -29.73 30.38 -41.78
C PRO A 68 -28.23 30.67 -41.85
N ALA A 69 -27.62 30.40 -42.99
CA ALA A 69 -26.19 30.69 -43.24
C ALA A 69 -26.05 31.54 -44.50
N ARG A 70 -25.20 32.55 -44.46
CA ARG A 70 -24.81 33.34 -45.63
C ARG A 70 -23.63 32.70 -46.32
N VAL A 71 -23.62 32.78 -47.63
CA VAL A 71 -22.52 32.29 -48.45
C VAL A 71 -21.84 33.50 -49.11
N GLU A 72 -20.55 33.64 -48.94
CA GLU A 72 -19.73 34.66 -49.53
C GLU A 72 -18.56 33.99 -50.30
N ASN A 73 -18.40 34.39 -51.58
CA ASN A 73 -17.37 33.85 -52.47
C ASN A 73 -17.35 32.29 -52.55
N GLY A 74 -18.52 31.67 -52.56
CA GLY A 74 -18.64 30.21 -52.66
C GLY A 74 -18.44 29.43 -51.36
N THR A 75 -18.24 30.12 -50.24
CA THR A 75 -18.07 29.50 -48.92
C THR A 75 -19.03 30.09 -47.89
N GLY A 76 -19.55 29.25 -47.03
CA GLY A 76 -20.41 29.67 -45.92
C GLY A 76 -19.89 29.11 -44.60
N THR A 77 -20.27 29.76 -43.51
CA THR A 77 -20.06 29.27 -42.15
C THR A 77 -21.36 29.28 -41.40
N VAL A 78 -21.54 28.27 -40.54
CA VAL A 78 -22.62 28.21 -39.56
C VAL A 78 -22.04 28.07 -38.17
N VAL A 79 -22.59 28.82 -37.23
CA VAL A 79 -22.20 28.71 -35.81
C VAL A 79 -23.41 28.18 -35.05
N LEU A 80 -23.26 26.99 -34.49
CA LEU A 80 -24.19 26.48 -33.51
C LEU A 80 -23.73 27.04 -32.14
N SER A 81 -24.31 28.18 -31.76
CA SER A 81 -23.85 28.96 -30.60
C SER A 81 -24.31 28.40 -29.24
N ASP A 82 -25.32 27.54 -29.24
CA ASP A 82 -25.88 26.93 -28.05
C ASP A 82 -26.35 25.51 -28.40
N LEU A 83 -25.47 24.55 -28.25
CA LEU A 83 -25.77 23.13 -28.43
C LEU A 83 -26.27 22.53 -27.11
N SER A 84 -27.34 23.07 -26.55
CA SER A 84 -28.04 22.54 -25.38
C SER A 84 -28.84 21.27 -25.71
N VAL A 85 -28.22 20.35 -26.45
CA VAL A 85 -28.78 19.04 -26.74
C VAL A 85 -28.10 17.97 -25.90
N PRO A 86 -28.78 16.88 -25.53
CA PRO A 86 -28.20 15.78 -24.82
C PRO A 86 -27.00 15.18 -25.56
N GLU A 87 -26.11 14.52 -24.81
CA GLU A 87 -25.08 13.68 -25.37
C GLU A 87 -25.67 12.64 -26.32
N GLY A 88 -25.08 12.51 -27.51
CA GLY A 88 -25.59 11.57 -28.52
C GLY A 88 -25.13 11.87 -29.93
N SER A 89 -25.68 11.12 -30.89
CA SER A 89 -25.41 11.26 -32.32
C SER A 89 -26.53 12.00 -33.00
N TYR A 90 -26.17 12.99 -33.79
CA TYR A 90 -27.05 13.90 -34.53
C TYR A 90 -26.63 13.96 -35.99
N LEU A 91 -27.46 14.55 -36.82
CA LEU A 91 -27.16 14.87 -38.22
C LEU A 91 -27.39 16.36 -38.49
N LEU A 92 -26.43 16.95 -39.18
CA LEU A 92 -26.57 18.29 -39.75
C LEU A 92 -26.90 18.15 -41.23
N PHE A 93 -28.01 18.74 -41.67
CA PHE A 93 -28.38 18.81 -43.08
C PHE A 93 -28.18 20.24 -43.55
N LEU A 94 -27.39 20.38 -44.60
CA LEU A 94 -27.18 21.64 -45.32
C LEU A 94 -28.00 21.62 -46.61
N THR A 95 -28.80 22.63 -46.84
CA THR A 95 -29.51 22.79 -48.12
C THR A 95 -29.42 24.24 -48.58
N ASP A 96 -29.24 24.44 -49.88
CA ASP A 96 -29.15 25.73 -50.56
C ASP A 96 -30.14 25.88 -51.71
N GLY A 97 -31.07 24.93 -51.88
CA GLY A 97 -32.04 24.87 -52.94
C GLY A 97 -31.55 24.16 -54.20
N SER A 98 -30.25 23.90 -54.35
CA SER A 98 -29.68 23.10 -55.43
C SER A 98 -29.53 21.62 -55.05
N GLY A 99 -29.28 21.36 -53.77
CA GLY A 99 -29.08 20.02 -53.21
C GLY A 99 -29.07 20.00 -51.69
N THR A 100 -28.70 18.85 -51.12
CA THR A 100 -28.59 18.62 -49.67
C THR A 100 -27.36 17.83 -49.37
N ALA A 101 -26.57 18.27 -48.41
CA ALA A 101 -25.44 17.55 -47.86
C ALA A 101 -25.65 17.25 -46.36
N SER A 102 -25.26 16.08 -45.92
CA SER A 102 -25.34 15.68 -44.51
C SER A 102 -23.97 15.58 -43.87
N LEU A 103 -23.88 15.91 -42.58
CA LEU A 103 -22.68 15.78 -41.76
C LEU A 103 -23.05 15.12 -40.43
N PRO A 104 -22.47 13.98 -40.08
CA PRO A 104 -22.60 13.40 -38.75
C PRO A 104 -22.04 14.35 -37.69
N LEU A 105 -22.79 14.56 -36.61
CA LEU A 105 -22.39 15.33 -35.45
C LEU A 105 -22.51 14.44 -34.21
N THR A 106 -21.41 14.32 -33.49
CA THR A 106 -21.40 13.68 -32.17
C THR A 106 -21.29 14.78 -31.10
N VAL A 107 -22.26 14.82 -30.21
CA VAL A 107 -22.26 15.69 -29.03
C VAL A 107 -21.83 14.80 -27.84
N THR A 108 -20.74 15.15 -27.22
CA THR A 108 -20.20 14.47 -26.03
C THR A 108 -20.69 15.17 -24.76
N GLY A 109 -20.34 14.63 -23.60
CA GLY A 109 -20.60 15.22 -22.28
C GLY A 109 -20.06 16.64 -22.12
N PRO A 110 -20.16 17.23 -20.93
CA PRO A 110 -19.65 18.58 -20.65
C PRO A 110 -18.13 18.67 -20.84
N LEU A 111 -17.61 19.89 -20.93
CA LEU A 111 -16.19 20.15 -20.93
C LEU A 111 -15.52 19.49 -19.71
N PRO A 112 -14.26 19.06 -19.84
CA PRO A 112 -13.52 18.50 -18.72
C PRO A 112 -13.38 19.53 -17.59
N GLU A 113 -13.63 19.09 -16.36
CA GLU A 113 -13.57 19.92 -15.16
C GLU A 113 -12.99 19.11 -14.00
N ILE A 114 -12.11 19.74 -13.22
CA ILE A 114 -11.66 19.23 -11.93
C ILE A 114 -12.63 19.77 -10.87
N LEU A 115 -13.32 18.89 -10.18
CA LEU A 115 -14.35 19.23 -9.20
C LEU A 115 -13.75 19.51 -7.82
N SER A 116 -12.71 18.79 -7.44
CA SER A 116 -11.95 19.00 -6.21
C SER A 116 -10.57 18.40 -6.30
N VAL A 117 -9.64 18.95 -5.52
CA VAL A 117 -8.32 18.36 -5.27
C VAL A 117 -8.06 18.40 -3.77
N ASP A 118 -7.96 17.23 -3.16
CA ASP A 118 -7.53 17.12 -1.78
C ASP A 118 -6.00 17.22 -1.73
N ALA A 119 -5.51 18.23 -1.03
CA ALA A 119 -4.06 18.44 -0.88
C ALA A 119 -3.41 17.21 -0.25
N PRO A 120 -2.28 16.75 -0.80
CA PRO A 120 -1.56 15.62 -0.23
C PRO A 120 -1.12 15.94 1.18
N THR A 121 -1.46 15.07 2.12
CA THR A 121 -0.99 15.19 3.50
C THR A 121 0.39 14.58 3.63
N ALA A 122 1.27 15.23 4.40
CA ALA A 122 2.67 14.87 4.62
C ALA A 122 2.90 13.51 5.35
N TYR A 123 1.90 12.67 5.43
CA TYR A 123 1.94 11.37 6.12
C TYR A 123 2.11 10.17 5.20
N ASP A 124 1.96 10.35 3.89
CA ASP A 124 2.20 9.30 2.91
C ASP A 124 3.67 9.34 2.48
N GLU A 125 4.32 8.19 2.44
CA GLU A 125 5.68 8.04 1.87
C GLU A 125 5.76 8.54 0.43
N TYR A 126 4.61 8.70 -0.19
CA TYR A 126 4.41 9.20 -1.53
C TYR A 126 3.44 10.36 -1.47
N TRP A 127 3.84 11.51 -2.00
CA TRP A 127 2.91 12.58 -2.27
C TRP A 127 1.83 12.06 -3.21
N SER A 128 0.62 11.96 -2.72
CA SER A 128 -0.52 11.59 -3.54
C SER A 128 -1.65 12.58 -3.33
N ALA A 129 -2.25 13.01 -4.43
CA ALA A 129 -3.45 13.84 -4.42
C ALA A 129 -4.67 13.00 -4.79
N TYR A 130 -5.79 13.23 -4.12
CA TYR A 130 -7.09 12.72 -4.55
C TYR A 130 -7.79 13.82 -5.33
N ILE A 131 -8.19 13.51 -6.56
CA ILE A 131 -8.72 14.49 -7.51
C ILE A 131 -10.03 13.94 -8.05
N ASP A 132 -11.11 14.70 -7.84
CA ASP A 132 -12.40 14.40 -8.41
C ASP A 132 -12.55 15.12 -9.75
N VAL A 133 -12.93 14.39 -10.79
CA VAL A 133 -13.14 14.91 -12.13
C VAL A 133 -14.51 14.52 -12.67
N ASN A 134 -15.09 15.39 -13.51
CA ASN A 134 -16.41 15.16 -14.08
C ASN A 134 -16.43 14.15 -15.24
N THR A 135 -15.31 13.93 -15.91
CA THR A 135 -15.20 13.04 -17.08
C THR A 135 -13.87 12.29 -17.08
N ALA A 136 -13.78 11.21 -17.88
CA ALA A 136 -12.54 10.49 -18.10
C ALA A 136 -11.58 11.29 -18.98
N GLY A 137 -10.27 11.14 -18.75
CA GLY A 137 -9.24 11.82 -19.55
C GLY A 137 -7.85 11.64 -18.96
N THR A 138 -6.89 12.39 -19.50
CA THR A 138 -5.51 12.43 -18.98
C THR A 138 -5.39 13.56 -17.96
N LEU A 139 -5.14 13.22 -16.72
CA LEU A 139 -4.90 14.17 -15.63
C LEU A 139 -3.40 14.44 -15.52
N ILE A 140 -3.02 15.72 -15.51
CA ILE A 140 -1.63 16.19 -15.46
C ILE A 140 -1.47 17.11 -14.26
N ALA A 141 -0.43 16.86 -13.46
CA ALA A 141 0.08 17.81 -12.48
C ALA A 141 1.38 18.42 -13.01
N SER A 142 1.52 19.74 -12.96
CA SER A 142 2.70 20.46 -13.45
C SER A 142 3.11 21.60 -12.53
N PHE A 143 4.38 21.97 -12.60
CA PHE A 143 4.89 23.19 -11.97
C PHE A 143 4.53 24.44 -12.78
N PRO A 144 4.58 25.66 -12.17
CA PRO A 144 4.33 26.93 -12.84
C PRO A 144 5.37 27.19 -13.95
N GLY A 145 5.84 26.49 -14.69
CA GLY A 145 6.78 26.60 -15.81
C GLY A 145 6.48 25.56 -16.89
N GLY A 146 5.44 24.72 -16.63
CA GLY A 146 4.99 23.68 -17.55
C GLY A 146 5.77 22.37 -17.44
N GLU A 147 6.73 22.25 -16.52
CA GLU A 147 7.38 20.98 -16.21
C GLU A 147 6.36 20.04 -15.53
N GLU A 148 6.24 18.85 -16.04
CA GLU A 148 5.26 17.86 -15.58
C GLU A 148 5.75 17.16 -14.32
N ALA A 149 4.96 17.24 -13.23
CA ALA A 149 5.21 16.56 -11.97
C ALA A 149 4.63 15.15 -11.94
N ALA A 150 3.47 14.94 -12.57
CA ALA A 150 2.82 13.64 -12.69
C ALA A 150 1.79 13.62 -13.82
N ARG A 151 1.50 12.43 -14.32
CA ARG A 151 0.48 12.17 -15.35
C ARG A 151 -0.21 10.84 -15.08
N MET A 152 -1.53 10.78 -15.28
CA MET A 152 -2.29 9.54 -15.21
C MET A 152 -3.53 9.57 -16.08
N GLU A 153 -4.03 8.41 -16.46
CA GLU A 153 -5.38 8.27 -17.02
C GLU A 153 -6.40 8.25 -15.88
N ALA A 154 -7.33 9.19 -15.92
CA ALA A 154 -8.39 9.37 -14.93
C ALA A 154 -9.72 8.85 -15.45
N GLN A 155 -10.57 8.39 -14.52
CA GLN A 155 -11.97 8.08 -14.77
C GLN A 155 -12.85 9.14 -14.12
N ALA A 156 -14.09 9.32 -14.56
CA ALA A 156 -15.03 10.19 -13.88
C ALA A 156 -15.18 9.81 -12.40
N GLY A 157 -15.16 10.78 -11.50
CA GLY A 157 -15.15 10.60 -10.05
C GLY A 157 -13.74 10.73 -9.45
N SER A 158 -13.53 10.11 -8.30
CA SER A 158 -12.31 10.27 -7.51
C SER A 158 -11.14 9.42 -8.04
N ASN A 159 -10.01 10.08 -8.27
CA ASN A 159 -8.77 9.47 -8.76
C ASN A 159 -7.64 9.77 -7.79
N ARG A 160 -6.78 8.77 -7.55
CA ARG A 160 -5.55 8.96 -6.76
C ARG A 160 -4.37 9.14 -7.71
N MET A 161 -3.79 10.33 -7.73
CA MET A 161 -2.57 10.63 -8.48
C MET A 161 -1.37 10.57 -7.52
N THR A 162 -0.35 9.80 -7.88
CA THR A 162 0.93 9.80 -7.17
C THR A 162 1.85 10.83 -7.80
N LEU A 163 2.26 11.82 -7.02
CA LEU A 163 3.23 12.83 -7.42
C LEU A 163 4.65 12.29 -7.29
N SER A 164 5.58 12.82 -8.07
CA SER A 164 7.01 12.46 -7.98
C SER A 164 7.53 12.70 -6.56
N THR A 165 8.27 11.74 -6.00
CA THR A 165 9.00 11.91 -4.73
C THR A 165 10.13 12.93 -4.83
N ALA A 166 10.49 13.36 -6.04
CA ALA A 166 11.50 14.38 -6.31
C ALA A 166 10.95 15.82 -6.33
N LEU A 167 9.83 16.09 -5.63
CA LEU A 167 9.34 17.46 -5.47
C LEU A 167 10.40 18.31 -4.75
N PRO A 168 10.73 19.51 -5.25
CA PRO A 168 11.71 20.39 -4.62
C PRO A 168 11.21 20.81 -3.23
N SER A 169 12.14 20.88 -2.26
CA SER A 169 11.83 21.34 -0.90
C SER A 169 11.39 22.80 -0.89
N GLY A 170 10.55 23.15 0.06
CA GLY A 170 10.03 24.50 0.24
C GLY A 170 8.56 24.62 -0.16
N GLN A 171 8.12 25.86 -0.38
CA GLN A 171 6.77 26.10 -0.91
C GLN A 171 6.79 25.95 -2.42
N ILE A 172 5.95 25.05 -2.91
CA ILE A 172 5.77 24.80 -4.34
C ILE A 172 4.30 25.02 -4.72
N LEU A 173 4.08 25.46 -5.94
CA LEU A 173 2.77 25.54 -6.56
C LEU A 173 2.65 24.40 -7.56
N LEU A 174 1.52 23.71 -7.58
CA LEU A 174 1.18 22.69 -8.57
C LEU A 174 -0.12 23.04 -9.25
N ASP A 175 -0.11 22.96 -10.58
CA ASP A 175 -1.27 23.12 -11.44
C ASP A 175 -1.79 21.75 -11.86
N PHE A 176 -3.05 21.46 -11.62
CA PHE A 176 -3.71 20.26 -12.11
C PHE A 176 -4.60 20.61 -13.29
N ARG A 177 -4.57 19.81 -14.35
CA ARG A 177 -5.39 19.94 -15.54
C ARG A 177 -5.88 18.58 -16.02
N LEU A 178 -7.11 18.53 -16.48
CA LEU A 178 -7.70 17.36 -17.12
C LEU A 178 -7.80 17.62 -18.63
N ILE A 179 -7.32 16.70 -19.44
CA ILE A 179 -7.44 16.71 -20.91
C ILE A 179 -8.30 15.53 -21.30
N ASP A 180 -9.41 15.78 -21.94
CA ASP A 180 -10.30 14.72 -22.39
C ASP A 180 -9.86 14.06 -23.72
N ALA A 181 -10.63 13.08 -24.18
CA ALA A 181 -10.35 12.35 -25.41
C ALA A 181 -10.42 13.22 -26.70
N LEU A 182 -11.07 14.38 -26.63
CA LEU A 182 -11.16 15.34 -27.73
C LEU A 182 -10.06 16.39 -27.71
N GLY A 183 -9.22 16.40 -26.66
CA GLY A 183 -8.16 17.37 -26.46
C GLY A 183 -8.62 18.68 -25.81
N ALA A 184 -9.86 18.76 -25.32
CA ALA A 184 -10.30 19.88 -24.51
C ALA A 184 -9.61 19.83 -23.14
N VAL A 185 -9.24 20.99 -22.60
CA VAL A 185 -8.46 21.12 -21.38
C VAL A 185 -9.29 21.86 -20.34
N SER A 186 -9.35 21.35 -19.11
CA SER A 186 -9.98 22.03 -17.98
C SER A 186 -9.28 23.33 -17.62
N ASP A 187 -9.94 24.19 -16.86
CA ASP A 187 -9.25 25.23 -16.10
C ASP A 187 -8.22 24.60 -15.18
N ALA A 188 -7.15 25.36 -14.89
CA ALA A 188 -6.13 24.93 -13.96
C ALA A 188 -6.65 24.96 -12.52
N TRP A 189 -6.41 23.89 -11.77
CA TRP A 189 -6.62 23.87 -10.31
C TRP A 189 -5.27 24.00 -9.62
N GLU A 190 -5.03 25.12 -8.95
CA GLU A 190 -3.76 25.43 -8.32
C GLU A 190 -3.78 25.01 -6.84
N ILE A 191 -2.69 24.35 -6.40
CA ILE A 191 -2.46 24.01 -4.99
C ILE A 191 -1.09 24.50 -4.57
N GLU A 192 -1.04 25.18 -3.44
CA GLU A 192 0.21 25.47 -2.75
C GLU A 192 0.55 24.33 -1.78
N LEU A 193 1.74 23.75 -1.92
CA LEU A 193 2.22 22.61 -1.15
C LEU A 193 3.53 22.99 -0.45
N THR A 194 3.64 22.69 0.84
CA THR A 194 4.90 22.80 1.57
C THR A 194 5.59 21.45 1.60
N VAL A 195 6.68 21.32 0.85
CA VAL A 195 7.53 20.13 0.84
C VAL A 195 8.62 20.33 1.90
N PRO A 196 8.70 19.48 2.94
CA PRO A 196 9.74 19.61 3.95
C PRO A 196 11.12 19.42 3.32
N GLU A 197 12.12 20.10 3.87
CA GLU A 197 13.49 19.81 3.49
C GLU A 197 13.80 18.33 3.77
N PRO A 198 14.53 17.66 2.87
CA PRO A 198 14.97 16.29 3.14
C PRO A 198 15.73 16.31 4.46
N ALA A 199 15.41 15.37 5.35
CA ALA A 199 16.18 15.17 6.56
C ALA A 199 17.66 15.07 6.18
N PRO A 200 18.59 15.69 6.93
CA PRO A 200 20.01 15.57 6.66
C PRO A 200 20.34 14.07 6.53
N PRO A 201 21.24 13.68 5.61
CA PRO A 201 21.61 12.30 5.42
C PRO A 201 21.96 11.72 6.79
N HIS A 202 21.27 10.63 7.19
CA HIS A 202 21.56 9.97 8.45
C HIS A 202 23.05 9.66 8.48
N PRO A 203 23.77 10.06 9.53
CA PRO A 203 25.12 9.59 9.68
C PRO A 203 25.08 8.06 9.60
N VAL A 204 25.93 7.45 8.78
CA VAL A 204 26.11 6.00 8.74
C VAL A 204 26.53 5.62 10.15
N GLN A 205 25.56 5.22 10.97
CA GLN A 205 25.84 4.66 12.28
C GLN A 205 26.25 3.22 12.06
N ASP A 206 27.41 2.85 12.56
CA ASP A 206 27.74 1.45 12.69
C ASP A 206 26.60 0.78 13.48
N ILE A 207 25.92 -0.16 12.86
CA ILE A 207 24.83 -0.89 13.51
C ILE A 207 25.47 -1.75 14.60
N VAL A 208 25.20 -1.40 15.85
CA VAL A 208 25.62 -2.19 16.99
C VAL A 208 24.50 -3.18 17.31
N PHE A 209 24.79 -4.46 17.19
CA PHE A 209 23.88 -5.52 17.61
C PHE A 209 24.09 -5.82 19.09
N HIS A 210 23.06 -5.57 19.88
CA HIS A 210 23.07 -5.92 21.30
C HIS A 210 22.52 -7.32 21.55
N THR A 211 23.03 -7.99 22.57
CA THR A 211 22.42 -9.22 23.09
C THR A 211 21.46 -8.88 24.23
N PRO A 212 20.46 -9.75 24.54
CA PRO A 212 19.61 -9.56 25.72
C PRO A 212 20.42 -9.45 27.02
N ASN A 213 21.49 -10.23 27.19
CA ASN A 213 22.36 -10.16 28.36
C ASN A 213 23.04 -8.80 28.51
N GLU A 214 23.57 -8.21 27.41
CA GLU A 214 24.17 -6.87 27.46
C GLU A 214 23.15 -5.82 27.91
N LEU A 215 21.92 -5.87 27.39
CA LEU A 215 20.88 -4.93 27.78
C LEU A 215 20.39 -5.13 29.22
N ALA A 216 20.35 -6.37 29.69
CA ALA A 216 19.95 -6.71 31.06
C ALA A 216 21.07 -6.48 32.08
N GLY A 217 22.32 -6.35 31.63
CA GLY A 217 23.51 -6.28 32.52
C GLY A 217 23.78 -7.62 33.21
N THR A 218 23.49 -8.74 32.55
CA THR A 218 23.68 -10.10 33.04
C THR A 218 24.69 -10.87 32.19
N GLU A 219 25.05 -12.05 32.60
CA GLU A 219 25.95 -12.95 31.86
C GLU A 219 25.31 -14.33 31.75
N CYS A 220 25.51 -14.99 30.62
CA CYS A 220 25.08 -16.36 30.38
C CYS A 220 26.26 -17.19 29.87
N SER A 221 26.58 -18.27 30.58
CA SER A 221 27.58 -19.23 30.17
C SER A 221 27.02 -20.47 29.46
N HIS A 222 25.70 -20.53 29.27
CA HIS A 222 25.05 -21.63 28.56
C HIS A 222 25.35 -21.57 27.08
N GLU A 223 25.76 -22.67 26.52
CA GLU A 223 25.95 -22.79 25.08
C GLU A 223 24.62 -22.66 24.35
N HIS A 224 24.62 -21.95 23.21
CA HIS A 224 23.45 -21.72 22.38
C HIS A 224 22.23 -21.03 23.09
N CYS A 225 22.53 -20.21 24.09
CA CYS A 225 21.51 -19.45 24.80
C CYS A 225 21.00 -18.28 23.95
N SER A 226 19.68 -18.14 23.83
CA SER A 226 19.07 -17.01 23.12
C SER A 226 19.40 -15.64 23.72
N TRP A 227 19.74 -15.60 25.02
CA TRP A 227 20.18 -14.38 25.70
C TRP A 227 21.56 -13.87 25.25
N ASN A 228 22.35 -14.74 24.56
CA ASN A 228 23.63 -14.38 23.93
C ASN A 228 23.51 -14.06 22.44
N LEU A 229 22.32 -14.18 21.85
CA LEU A 229 22.12 -13.87 20.43
C LEU A 229 22.15 -12.35 20.20
N GLN A 230 22.88 -11.93 19.17
CA GLN A 230 22.84 -10.56 18.68
C GLN A 230 21.48 -10.27 18.04
N MET A 231 20.65 -9.49 18.73
CA MET A 231 19.30 -9.17 18.28
C MET A 231 19.34 -8.33 16.99
N GLY A 232 18.62 -8.79 15.97
CA GLY A 232 18.56 -8.16 14.66
C GLY A 232 19.60 -8.63 13.66
N ASN A 233 20.66 -9.33 14.12
CA ASN A 233 21.67 -9.90 13.23
C ASN A 233 21.21 -11.23 12.63
N ILE A 234 20.31 -11.15 11.65
CA ILE A 234 19.72 -12.33 11.01
C ILE A 234 20.73 -13.15 10.18
N ASN A 235 21.91 -12.61 9.93
CA ASN A 235 22.97 -13.32 9.20
C ASN A 235 23.63 -14.44 10.04
N ASN A 236 23.49 -14.40 11.36
CA ASN A 236 23.97 -15.47 12.27
C ASN A 236 23.02 -16.68 12.26
N VAL A 237 22.70 -17.21 11.08
CA VAL A 237 21.70 -18.28 10.88
C VAL A 237 21.99 -19.50 11.75
N ASP A 238 23.26 -19.93 11.83
CA ASP A 238 23.65 -21.12 12.58
C ASP A 238 23.45 -20.95 14.10
N GLU A 239 23.86 -19.81 14.65
CA GLU A 239 23.68 -19.51 16.09
C GLU A 239 22.19 -19.39 16.44
N ILE A 240 21.42 -18.70 15.60
CA ILE A 240 19.97 -18.57 15.78
C ILE A 240 19.31 -19.94 15.75
N TRP A 241 19.70 -20.78 14.79
CA TRP A 241 19.16 -22.13 14.69
C TRP A 241 19.48 -22.97 15.92
N GLN A 242 20.71 -22.94 16.39
CA GLN A 242 21.13 -23.67 17.61
C GLN A 242 20.31 -23.19 18.83
N ALA A 243 20.08 -21.89 18.97
CA ALA A 243 19.23 -21.36 20.03
C ALA A 243 17.77 -21.80 19.91
N LEU A 244 17.23 -21.87 18.68
CA LEU A 244 15.85 -22.30 18.41
C LEU A 244 15.61 -23.77 18.75
N ILE A 245 16.60 -24.63 18.53
CA ILE A 245 16.50 -26.10 18.79
C ILE A 245 17.02 -26.52 20.18
N SER A 246 17.62 -25.61 20.92
CA SER A 246 18.07 -25.87 22.31
C SER A 246 16.87 -25.95 23.26
N PRO A 247 16.87 -26.85 24.26
CA PRO A 247 15.83 -26.94 25.27
C PRO A 247 15.55 -25.60 25.96
N MET A 248 14.36 -25.44 26.51
CA MET A 248 13.92 -24.24 27.19
C MET A 248 13.47 -24.55 28.62
N THR A 249 13.92 -23.76 29.60
CA THR A 249 13.44 -23.88 30.99
C THR A 249 12.14 -23.08 31.15
N VAL A 250 11.09 -23.73 31.66
CA VAL A 250 9.76 -23.11 31.90
C VAL A 250 9.30 -23.34 33.34
N ILE A 251 8.34 -22.57 33.79
CA ILE A 251 7.68 -22.79 35.08
C ILE A 251 6.53 -23.77 34.87
N GLU A 252 6.43 -24.82 35.71
CA GLU A 252 5.36 -25.80 35.64
C GLU A 252 4.00 -25.19 36.02
N GLY A 253 2.95 -25.55 35.30
CA GLY A 253 1.59 -25.04 35.48
C GLY A 253 0.74 -25.23 34.24
N SER A 254 -0.34 -24.48 34.09
CA SER A 254 -1.15 -24.47 32.87
C SER A 254 -0.73 -23.33 31.93
N GLU A 255 -0.94 -23.49 30.64
CA GLU A 255 -0.52 -22.54 29.57
C GLU A 255 -1.11 -21.13 29.70
N ARG A 256 -2.10 -20.93 30.58
CA ARG A 256 -2.76 -19.64 30.83
C ARG A 256 -2.60 -19.16 32.27
N HIS A 257 -1.80 -19.84 33.06
CA HIS A 257 -1.55 -19.47 34.44
C HIS A 257 -0.27 -18.64 34.53
N GLN A 258 -0.35 -17.48 35.16
CA GLN A 258 0.78 -16.61 35.43
C GLN A 258 1.25 -16.78 36.88
N VAL A 259 2.55 -16.85 37.07
CA VAL A 259 3.21 -16.96 38.35
C VAL A 259 3.94 -15.68 38.64
N LYS A 260 3.68 -15.14 39.85
CA LYS A 260 4.41 -13.99 40.38
C LYS A 260 5.81 -14.40 40.82
N ILE A 261 6.81 -13.68 40.37
CA ILE A 261 8.21 -13.95 40.71
C ILE A 261 8.61 -13.05 41.89
N ARG A 262 9.15 -13.69 42.93
CA ARG A 262 9.45 -13.03 44.20
C ARG A 262 10.76 -12.24 44.10
N LYS A 263 10.80 -11.15 44.84
CA LYS A 263 11.99 -10.30 44.94
C LYS A 263 13.09 -10.95 45.79
N TYR A 264 12.70 -11.79 46.78
CA TYR A 264 13.60 -12.47 47.70
C TYR A 264 13.30 -13.99 47.77
N PRO A 265 14.30 -14.86 48.00
CA PRO A 265 14.15 -16.31 48.02
C PRO A 265 13.54 -16.82 49.33
N ARG A 266 12.27 -16.49 49.56
CA ARG A 266 11.53 -16.94 50.75
C ARG A 266 10.00 -16.97 50.46
N SER A 267 9.32 -17.94 51.08
CA SER A 267 7.90 -18.20 50.82
C SER A 267 6.94 -17.12 51.33
N ASP A 268 7.34 -16.37 52.36
CA ASP A 268 6.59 -15.25 52.94
C ASP A 268 6.85 -13.90 52.25
N CYS A 269 7.65 -13.86 51.19
CA CYS A 269 7.87 -12.65 50.41
C CYS A 269 6.63 -12.27 49.60
N GLU A 270 6.07 -11.10 49.87
CA GLU A 270 4.94 -10.52 49.12
C GLU A 270 5.35 -9.42 48.13
N GLU A 271 6.66 -9.16 48.02
CA GLU A 271 7.21 -8.28 46.99
C GLU A 271 7.51 -9.10 45.73
N TYR A 272 7.03 -8.60 44.59
CA TYR A 272 7.18 -9.28 43.28
C TYR A 272 7.86 -8.38 42.27
N THR A 273 8.69 -8.97 41.42
CA THR A 273 9.47 -8.24 40.39
C THR A 273 8.90 -8.39 39.00
N GLY A 274 8.05 -9.39 38.75
CA GLY A 274 7.42 -9.65 37.47
C GLY A 274 6.49 -10.85 37.54
N GLU A 275 5.88 -11.21 36.43
CA GLU A 275 5.03 -12.39 36.22
C GLU A 275 5.49 -13.17 35.00
N VAL A 276 5.44 -14.50 35.08
CA VAL A 276 5.80 -15.41 34.00
C VAL A 276 4.65 -16.35 33.72
N THR A 277 4.31 -16.55 32.45
CA THR A 277 3.28 -17.51 32.03
C THR A 277 3.85 -18.93 32.06
N CYS A 278 3.18 -19.82 32.78
CA CYS A 278 3.59 -21.21 32.90
C CYS A 278 3.59 -21.93 31.54
N LEU A 279 4.44 -22.94 31.40
CA LEU A 279 4.62 -23.85 30.26
C LEU A 279 5.02 -23.20 28.95
N SER A 280 4.53 -21.98 28.67
CA SER A 280 4.73 -21.35 27.36
C SER A 280 5.87 -20.36 27.31
N GLN A 281 6.25 -19.76 28.44
CA GLN A 281 7.33 -18.78 28.51
C GLN A 281 8.59 -19.35 29.12
N GLY A 282 9.72 -19.17 28.43
CA GLY A 282 11.03 -19.52 28.92
C GLY A 282 11.54 -18.54 29.97
N VAL A 283 12.34 -19.06 30.90
CA VAL A 283 13.07 -18.29 31.89
C VAL A 283 14.56 -18.59 31.78
N HIS A 284 15.38 -17.56 31.94
CA HIS A 284 16.83 -17.66 31.96
C HIS A 284 17.27 -17.85 33.42
N ILE A 285 18.09 -18.88 33.66
CA ILE A 285 18.61 -19.21 35.00
C ILE A 285 19.91 -18.41 35.21
N LEU A 286 19.91 -17.53 36.21
CA LEU A 286 21.10 -16.79 36.63
C LEU A 286 21.87 -17.50 37.74
N GLU A 287 21.14 -18.07 38.71
CA GLU A 287 21.75 -18.76 39.86
C GLU A 287 20.83 -19.88 40.33
N GLU A 288 21.26 -21.11 40.18
CA GLU A 288 20.49 -22.28 40.62
C GLU A 288 20.78 -22.58 42.09
N GLY A 289 19.72 -22.71 42.90
CA GLY A 289 19.81 -23.10 44.29
C GLY A 289 18.92 -24.31 44.63
N PRO A 290 19.11 -24.94 45.78
CA PRO A 290 18.40 -26.18 46.13
C PRO A 290 16.87 -25.95 46.35
N GLU A 291 16.48 -24.82 46.89
CA GLU A 291 15.07 -24.50 47.16
C GLU A 291 14.57 -23.35 46.26
N TRP A 292 15.41 -22.37 45.99
CA TRP A 292 15.10 -21.17 45.23
C TRP A 292 16.14 -20.97 44.13
N THR A 293 15.66 -20.72 42.94
CA THR A 293 16.46 -20.36 41.75
C THR A 293 16.22 -18.90 41.38
N LYS A 294 17.30 -18.15 41.17
CA LYS A 294 17.24 -16.80 40.61
C LYS A 294 17.11 -16.90 39.11
N ILE A 295 16.07 -16.27 38.58
CA ILE A 295 15.75 -16.27 37.17
C ILE A 295 15.71 -14.84 36.63
N GLU A 296 15.77 -14.75 35.33
CA GLU A 296 15.55 -13.58 34.53
C GLU A 296 14.52 -13.88 33.42
N ALA A 297 13.63 -12.95 33.18
CA ALA A 297 12.62 -13.06 32.14
C ALA A 297 12.05 -11.68 31.79
N TYR A 298 11.30 -11.61 30.69
CA TYR A 298 10.44 -10.46 30.40
C TYR A 298 9.06 -10.73 31.02
N SER A 299 8.53 -9.72 31.70
CA SER A 299 7.26 -9.90 32.43
C SER A 299 6.07 -10.02 31.47
N SER A 300 5.23 -11.01 31.74
CA SER A 300 3.97 -11.28 31.03
C SER A 300 2.73 -10.80 31.79
N SER A 301 2.88 -9.80 32.68
CA SER A 301 1.75 -9.21 33.39
C SER A 301 0.64 -8.77 32.42
N VAL A 302 -0.61 -9.09 32.76
CA VAL A 302 -1.80 -8.74 31.99
C VAL A 302 -2.55 -7.57 32.61
N GLU A 303 -3.58 -7.09 31.94
CA GLU A 303 -4.51 -6.10 32.49
C GLU A 303 -5.04 -6.52 33.86
N GLY A 304 -4.99 -5.59 34.81
CA GLY A 304 -5.42 -5.83 36.20
C GLY A 304 -4.40 -6.57 37.07
N SER A 305 -3.21 -6.89 36.58
CA SER A 305 -2.14 -7.45 37.39
C SER A 305 -1.76 -6.51 38.55
N ARG A 306 -1.63 -7.08 39.76
CA ARG A 306 -1.17 -6.35 40.96
C ARG A 306 0.34 -6.12 40.96
N VAL A 307 1.11 -6.83 40.14
CA VAL A 307 2.56 -6.65 40.02
C VAL A 307 2.87 -5.40 39.20
N GLY A 308 2.08 -5.14 38.14
CA GLY A 308 2.16 -3.88 37.37
C GLY A 308 3.47 -3.72 36.56
N VAL A 309 4.22 -4.78 36.35
CA VAL A 309 5.42 -4.82 35.50
C VAL A 309 5.04 -5.40 34.16
N PHE A 310 5.07 -4.61 33.08
CA PHE A 310 4.59 -5.03 31.76
C PHE A 310 5.74 -5.10 30.77
N ALA A 311 5.92 -6.27 30.13
CA ALA A 311 6.88 -6.56 29.07
C ALA A 311 8.35 -6.15 29.33
N SER A 312 8.68 -5.74 30.54
CA SER A 312 10.03 -5.32 30.93
C SER A 312 10.84 -6.52 31.41
N CYS A 313 12.14 -6.52 31.14
CA CYS A 313 13.07 -7.48 31.71
C CYS A 313 13.17 -7.29 33.21
N PHE A 314 13.18 -8.38 33.95
CA PHE A 314 13.31 -8.39 35.41
C PHE A 314 14.08 -9.61 35.89
N THR A 315 14.63 -9.54 37.13
CA THR A 315 15.20 -10.67 37.84
C THR A 315 14.43 -10.92 39.13
N GLY A 316 14.38 -12.17 39.58
CA GLY A 316 13.72 -12.56 40.82
C GLY A 316 13.87 -14.04 41.11
N TYR A 317 13.14 -14.54 42.10
CA TYR A 317 13.27 -15.88 42.61
C TYR A 317 11.98 -16.70 42.44
N ILE A 318 12.15 -17.95 42.04
CA ILE A 318 11.09 -18.96 41.96
C ILE A 318 11.58 -20.23 42.71
N GLU A 319 10.62 -20.98 43.25
CA GLU A 319 10.93 -22.29 43.84
C GLU A 319 11.53 -23.22 42.78
N THR A 320 12.73 -23.77 43.04
CA THR A 320 13.47 -24.61 42.09
C THR A 320 12.63 -25.81 41.61
N SER A 321 11.83 -26.37 42.52
CA SER A 321 10.94 -27.49 42.21
C SER A 321 9.88 -27.21 41.14
N ARG A 322 9.63 -25.94 40.83
CA ARG A 322 8.66 -25.53 39.79
C ARG A 322 9.27 -25.38 38.41
N LEU A 323 10.61 -25.44 38.32
CA LEU A 323 11.31 -25.31 37.04
C LEU A 323 11.37 -26.66 36.33
N LYS A 324 11.12 -26.61 35.02
CA LYS A 324 11.15 -27.78 34.17
C LYS A 324 11.79 -27.47 32.83
N THR A 325 12.78 -28.29 32.44
CA THR A 325 13.35 -28.24 31.09
C THR A 325 12.42 -28.92 30.11
N GLN A 326 12.18 -28.27 29.00
CA GLN A 326 11.30 -28.73 27.90
C GLN A 326 12.10 -28.86 26.62
N GLU A 327 11.94 -29.98 25.94
CA GLU A 327 12.47 -30.18 24.60
C GLU A 327 11.63 -29.41 23.60
N VAL A 328 12.28 -28.88 22.56
CA VAL A 328 11.68 -28.08 21.48
C VAL A 328 11.72 -28.83 20.15
N SER A 329 10.94 -28.37 19.19
CA SER A 329 10.99 -28.88 17.81
C SER A 329 12.41 -28.76 17.25
N GLN A 330 12.90 -29.83 16.63
CA GLN A 330 14.21 -29.87 15.94
C GLN A 330 14.08 -29.50 14.46
N HIS A 331 12.86 -29.15 13.99
CA HIS A 331 12.57 -28.95 12.56
C HIS A 331 12.10 -27.55 12.23
N VAL A 332 11.49 -26.81 13.17
CA VAL A 332 10.94 -25.50 12.91
C VAL A 332 11.00 -24.61 14.14
N GLY A 333 11.36 -23.35 13.93
CA GLY A 333 11.38 -22.30 14.94
C GLY A 333 11.18 -20.92 14.32
N LEU A 334 10.83 -19.95 15.15
CA LEU A 334 10.54 -18.59 14.72
C LEU A 334 11.38 -17.58 15.49
N VAL A 335 11.83 -16.53 14.81
CA VAL A 335 12.34 -15.33 15.45
C VAL A 335 11.44 -14.16 15.05
N ILE A 336 11.02 -13.35 16.02
CA ILE A 336 10.20 -12.17 15.82
C ILE A 336 11.00 -10.96 16.23
N ASP A 337 11.23 -10.05 15.30
CA ASP A 337 11.94 -8.80 15.57
C ASP A 337 10.93 -7.67 15.74
N LYS A 338 10.78 -7.17 16.97
CA LYS A 338 9.84 -6.10 17.32
C LYS A 338 10.24 -4.75 16.71
N LEU A 339 11.53 -4.50 16.44
CA LEU A 339 11.99 -3.28 15.80
C LEU A 339 11.66 -3.29 14.30
N GLN A 340 12.01 -4.38 13.61
CA GLN A 340 11.78 -4.53 12.18
C GLN A 340 10.33 -4.91 11.82
N GLN A 341 9.53 -5.35 12.81
CA GLN A 341 8.19 -5.90 12.61
C GLN A 341 8.20 -7.05 11.58
N ARG A 342 9.12 -8.01 11.80
CA ARG A 342 9.34 -9.17 10.94
C ARG A 342 9.23 -10.47 11.74
N VAL A 343 8.70 -11.50 11.08
CA VAL A 343 8.79 -12.89 11.54
C VAL A 343 9.72 -13.63 10.60
N PHE A 344 10.82 -14.12 11.14
CA PHE A 344 11.80 -14.95 10.45
C PHE A 344 11.47 -16.41 10.73
N VAL A 345 11.25 -17.19 9.69
CA VAL A 345 10.82 -18.59 9.78
C VAL A 345 12.02 -19.47 9.45
N PHE A 346 12.41 -20.30 10.41
CA PHE A 346 13.52 -21.25 10.28
C PHE A 346 12.99 -22.66 10.16
N GLN A 347 13.58 -23.45 9.26
CA GLN A 347 13.30 -24.86 9.09
C GLN A 347 14.60 -25.61 8.76
N ASP A 348 14.88 -26.70 9.49
CA ASP A 348 16.01 -27.60 9.26
C ASP A 348 17.34 -26.85 9.03
N GLY A 349 17.67 -25.90 9.92
CA GLY A 349 18.90 -25.12 9.89
C GLY A 349 18.95 -23.97 8.90
N ARG A 350 17.82 -23.61 8.27
CA ARG A 350 17.78 -22.57 7.24
C ARG A 350 16.72 -21.52 7.54
N LEU A 351 17.03 -20.27 7.27
CA LEU A 351 16.03 -19.21 7.17
C LEU A 351 15.26 -19.42 5.85
N ILE A 352 14.01 -19.89 5.94
CA ILE A 352 13.20 -20.21 4.78
C ILE A 352 12.30 -19.06 4.34
N SER A 353 11.97 -18.11 5.23
CA SER A 353 11.10 -16.99 4.88
C SER A 353 11.18 -15.86 5.90
N THR A 354 10.84 -14.67 5.41
CA THR A 354 10.58 -13.47 6.20
C THR A 354 9.15 -13.00 5.92
N LEU A 355 8.37 -12.76 6.96
CA LEU A 355 6.99 -12.29 6.86
C LEU A 355 6.84 -10.94 7.58
N LEU A 356 6.02 -10.04 7.05
CA LEU A 356 5.62 -8.83 7.75
C LEU A 356 4.72 -9.19 8.94
N CYS A 357 4.93 -8.48 10.05
CA CYS A 357 4.04 -8.59 11.19
C CYS A 357 3.67 -7.22 11.78
N SER A 358 2.77 -7.24 12.77
CA SER A 358 2.43 -6.10 13.60
C SER A 358 2.27 -6.60 15.04
N THR A 359 3.15 -6.15 15.94
CA THR A 359 3.18 -6.53 17.35
C THR A 359 2.42 -5.54 18.23
N GLY A 360 2.41 -5.77 19.52
CA GLY A 360 1.74 -4.95 20.52
C GLY A 360 2.21 -3.50 20.54
N PHE A 361 1.26 -2.59 20.72
CA PHE A 361 1.50 -1.17 20.87
C PHE A 361 1.04 -0.70 22.26
N ALA A 362 1.98 -0.57 23.18
CA ALA A 362 1.69 -0.07 24.51
C ALA A 362 1.41 1.44 24.47
N ARG A 363 0.45 1.86 25.32
CA ARG A 363 0.17 3.27 25.62
C ARG A 363 0.21 3.45 27.13
N ARG A 364 0.24 4.69 27.59
CA ARG A 364 0.31 4.99 29.02
C ARG A 364 -0.89 4.44 29.79
N ASP A 365 -2.05 4.39 29.17
CA ASP A 365 -3.29 3.83 29.72
C ASP A 365 -3.45 2.32 29.48
N THR A 366 -2.68 1.75 28.57
CA THR A 366 -2.72 0.35 28.18
C THR A 366 -1.32 -0.27 28.06
N PRO A 367 -0.48 -0.21 29.12
CA PRO A 367 0.90 -0.73 29.06
C PRO A 367 0.99 -2.24 28.83
N PHE A 368 -0.04 -2.97 29.24
CA PHE A 368 -0.19 -4.42 29.04
C PHE A 368 -0.40 -4.84 27.58
N ASN A 369 -0.57 -3.88 26.65
CA ASN A 369 -0.66 -4.16 25.21
C ASN A 369 0.72 -4.39 24.57
N GLU A 370 1.82 -4.26 25.28
CA GLU A 370 3.15 -4.57 24.75
C GLU A 370 3.30 -6.09 24.55
N THR A 371 3.97 -6.49 23.46
CA THR A 371 4.40 -7.88 23.27
C THR A 371 5.71 -8.09 24.04
N PRO A 372 5.76 -8.97 25.05
CA PRO A 372 6.99 -9.24 25.77
C PRO A 372 8.04 -9.92 24.87
N ALA A 373 9.31 -9.55 25.05
CA ALA A 373 10.42 -10.24 24.45
C ALA A 373 10.75 -11.53 25.20
N GLY A 374 11.73 -12.30 24.73
CA GLY A 374 12.20 -13.55 25.35
C GLY A 374 11.88 -14.79 24.54
N GLU A 375 11.86 -15.94 25.21
CA GLU A 375 11.60 -17.25 24.60
C GLU A 375 10.21 -17.75 24.92
N PHE A 376 9.52 -18.30 23.91
CA PHE A 376 8.17 -18.84 24.06
C PHE A 376 7.99 -20.15 23.30
N TYR A 377 6.96 -20.91 23.66
CA TYR A 377 6.45 -22.01 22.86
C TYR A 377 5.28 -21.58 21.98
N ALA A 378 5.22 -22.06 20.74
CA ALA A 378 3.98 -22.12 19.99
C ALA A 378 3.10 -23.24 20.55
N ILE A 379 2.42 -22.99 21.71
CA ILE A 379 1.94 -24.04 22.59
C ILE A 379 0.63 -24.67 22.14
N SER A 380 -0.34 -23.88 21.65
CA SER A 380 -1.63 -24.41 21.24
C SER A 380 -2.23 -23.67 20.04
N HIS A 381 -2.93 -24.42 19.18
CA HIS A 381 -3.68 -23.91 18.05
C HIS A 381 -5.12 -23.63 18.49
N THR A 382 -5.50 -22.37 18.57
CA THR A 382 -6.82 -21.95 19.08
C THR A 382 -7.87 -21.79 17.99
N GLY A 383 -7.45 -21.67 16.72
CA GLY A 383 -8.35 -21.41 15.61
C GLY A 383 -8.77 -19.96 15.51
N GLY A 384 -9.95 -19.72 14.93
CA GLY A 384 -10.53 -18.38 14.80
C GLY A 384 -11.11 -17.87 16.11
N PHE A 385 -10.97 -16.57 16.38
CA PHE A 385 -11.52 -15.90 17.57
C PHE A 385 -11.89 -14.45 17.28
N TRP A 386 -12.71 -13.86 18.15
CA TRP A 386 -13.08 -12.46 18.08
C TRP A 386 -12.30 -11.64 19.09
N ALA A 387 -11.72 -10.52 18.62
CA ALA A 387 -11.11 -9.48 19.43
C ALA A 387 -11.95 -8.19 19.26
N GLY A 388 -12.93 -8.00 20.13
CA GLY A 388 -13.95 -6.97 19.97
C GLY A 388 -14.76 -7.21 18.68
N THR A 389 -14.73 -6.27 17.74
CA THR A 389 -15.42 -6.35 16.43
C THR A 389 -14.58 -6.98 15.32
N LEU A 390 -13.34 -7.34 15.61
CA LEU A 390 -12.41 -7.90 14.64
C LEU A 390 -12.36 -9.43 14.77
N PHE A 391 -12.44 -10.12 13.65
CA PHE A 391 -12.22 -11.56 13.57
C PHE A 391 -10.75 -11.84 13.25
N CYS A 392 -10.12 -12.69 14.05
CA CYS A 392 -8.75 -13.17 13.92
C CYS A 392 -8.79 -14.65 13.59
N ASP A 393 -8.11 -15.07 12.51
CA ASP A 393 -8.08 -16.48 12.11
C ASP A 393 -6.71 -17.12 12.38
N MET A 394 -6.65 -18.45 12.38
CA MET A 394 -5.43 -19.23 12.54
C MET A 394 -4.61 -18.86 13.80
N GLY A 395 -5.28 -18.65 14.92
CA GLY A 395 -4.65 -18.28 16.19
C GLY A 395 -3.78 -19.39 16.76
N ILE A 396 -2.47 -19.11 16.94
CA ILE A 396 -1.48 -19.97 17.57
C ILE A 396 -1.00 -19.27 18.84
N ARG A 397 -1.28 -19.85 20.00
CA ARG A 397 -0.93 -19.27 21.30
C ARG A 397 0.56 -19.42 21.57
N ILE A 398 1.18 -18.33 22.01
CA ILE A 398 2.58 -18.33 22.46
C ILE A 398 2.75 -17.89 23.90
N ASN A 399 1.82 -17.06 24.42
CA ASN A 399 1.88 -16.59 25.80
C ASN A 399 0.50 -16.12 26.27
N ASP A 400 -0.12 -16.81 27.22
CA ASP A 400 -1.49 -16.55 27.71
C ASP A 400 -2.47 -16.01 26.64
N GLY A 401 -2.75 -14.70 26.64
CA GLY A 401 -3.60 -14.02 25.66
C GLY A 401 -2.91 -13.62 24.37
N ILE A 402 -1.60 -13.82 24.24
CA ILE A 402 -0.82 -13.42 23.06
C ILE A 402 -0.72 -14.56 22.06
N LEU A 403 -1.19 -14.32 20.85
CA LEU A 403 -1.24 -15.28 19.77
C LEU A 403 -0.53 -14.74 18.51
N LEU A 404 0.06 -15.64 17.73
CA LEU A 404 0.31 -15.45 16.31
C LEU A 404 -1.02 -15.69 15.59
N HIS A 405 -1.42 -14.82 14.69
CA HIS A 405 -2.65 -15.00 13.92
C HIS A 405 -2.64 -14.19 12.62
N GLU A 406 -3.52 -14.53 11.69
CA GLU A 406 -3.73 -13.74 10.48
C GLU A 406 -4.10 -12.29 10.84
N VAL A 407 -3.71 -11.32 9.98
CA VAL A 407 -4.21 -9.95 10.08
C VAL A 407 -5.73 -9.96 10.33
N PRO A 408 -6.24 -9.27 11.36
CA PRO A 408 -7.67 -9.24 11.65
C PRO A 408 -8.50 -8.64 10.53
N CYS A 409 -9.75 -9.07 10.42
CA CYS A 409 -10.72 -8.53 9.47
C CYS A 409 -12.02 -8.11 10.17
N THR A 410 -12.76 -7.22 9.53
CA THR A 410 -14.19 -7.08 9.78
C THR A 410 -14.95 -8.05 8.88
N ILE A 411 -16.10 -8.52 9.32
CA ILE A 411 -16.96 -9.42 8.54
C ILE A 411 -18.30 -8.71 8.31
N THR A 412 -18.70 -8.59 7.05
CA THR A 412 -20.04 -8.17 6.64
C THR A 412 -20.83 -9.38 6.16
N GLU A 413 -22.11 -9.43 6.48
CA GLU A 413 -23.03 -10.42 5.96
C GLU A 413 -23.82 -9.79 4.81
N GLU A 414 -23.72 -10.39 3.63
CA GLU A 414 -24.38 -9.93 2.41
C GLU A 414 -25.87 -10.36 2.41
N GLU A 415 -26.67 -9.78 1.52
CA GLU A 415 -28.12 -10.09 1.43
C GLU A 415 -28.41 -11.57 1.12
N ASP A 416 -27.48 -12.26 0.47
CA ASP A 416 -27.58 -13.70 0.16
C ASP A 416 -27.12 -14.62 1.31
N GLY A 417 -26.75 -14.05 2.46
CA GLY A 417 -26.22 -14.76 3.62
C GLY A 417 -24.74 -15.13 3.54
N SER A 418 -24.04 -14.77 2.46
CA SER A 418 -22.61 -14.94 2.37
C SER A 418 -21.87 -13.95 3.29
N LYS A 419 -20.63 -14.30 3.67
CA LYS A 419 -19.82 -13.46 4.55
C LYS A 419 -18.58 -12.98 3.83
N THR A 420 -18.42 -11.66 3.73
CA THR A 420 -17.26 -11.01 3.15
C THR A 420 -16.32 -10.53 4.25
N ARG A 421 -15.01 -10.82 4.11
CA ARG A 421 -13.94 -10.40 5.03
C ARG A 421 -13.23 -9.18 4.47
N HIS A 422 -13.10 -8.13 5.27
CA HIS A 422 -12.43 -6.87 4.93
C HIS A 422 -11.21 -6.69 5.83
N TYR A 423 -10.03 -6.66 5.24
CA TYR A 423 -8.74 -6.67 5.95
C TYR A 423 -8.03 -5.30 5.95
N GLU A 424 -8.41 -4.39 5.06
CA GLU A 424 -7.72 -3.13 4.75
C GLU A 424 -7.45 -2.30 6.00
N LYS A 425 -8.44 -2.27 6.90
CA LYS A 425 -8.36 -1.55 8.18
C LYS A 425 -7.18 -1.98 9.06
N CYS A 426 -6.72 -3.22 8.94
CA CYS A 426 -5.66 -3.80 9.75
C CYS A 426 -4.37 -4.06 8.98
N GLU A 427 -4.44 -4.36 7.67
CA GLU A 427 -3.28 -4.60 6.82
C GLU A 427 -2.36 -3.39 6.69
N GLN A 428 -2.91 -2.17 6.69
CA GLN A 428 -2.13 -0.93 6.63
C GLN A 428 -1.13 -0.76 7.77
N TYR A 429 -1.30 -1.47 8.88
CA TYR A 429 -0.40 -1.41 10.03
C TYR A 429 0.67 -2.51 10.05
N LEU A 430 0.76 -3.35 9.02
CA LEU A 430 1.87 -4.29 8.91
C LEU A 430 3.20 -3.53 8.75
N GLY A 431 4.20 -3.95 9.51
CA GLY A 431 5.49 -3.24 9.62
C GLY A 431 5.54 -2.23 10.79
N GLU A 432 4.42 -2.03 11.51
CA GLU A 432 4.35 -1.14 12.68
C GLU A 432 3.76 -1.85 13.89
N LYS A 433 4.10 -1.38 15.09
CA LYS A 433 3.44 -1.80 16.33
C LYS A 433 2.02 -1.22 16.38
N ALA A 434 0.99 -2.06 16.42
CA ALA A 434 -0.42 -1.60 16.38
C ALA A 434 -1.41 -2.57 17.02
N SER A 435 -0.99 -3.70 17.56
CA SER A 435 -1.88 -4.69 18.19
C SER A 435 -2.06 -4.43 19.70
N HIS A 436 -2.90 -5.26 20.34
CA HIS A 436 -3.06 -5.30 21.79
C HIS A 436 -2.22 -6.42 22.45
N GLY A 437 -1.03 -6.71 21.88
CA GLY A 437 -0.11 -7.74 22.36
C GLY A 437 0.06 -8.91 21.39
N CYS A 438 -0.97 -9.30 20.65
CA CYS A 438 -0.88 -10.37 19.64
C CYS A 438 0.06 -9.97 18.47
N ILE A 439 0.54 -10.97 17.77
CA ILE A 439 1.40 -10.81 16.60
C ILE A 439 0.57 -11.11 15.36
N ARG A 440 0.16 -10.04 14.66
CA ARG A 440 -0.58 -10.09 13.40
C ARG A 440 0.37 -10.39 12.27
N ILE A 441 0.11 -11.41 11.48
CA ILE A 441 0.99 -11.85 10.37
C ILE A 441 0.32 -11.55 9.04
N GLN A 442 1.10 -11.12 8.05
CA GLN A 442 0.62 -10.84 6.69
C GLN A 442 -0.14 -12.03 6.10
N ARG A 443 -1.12 -11.73 5.25
CA ARG A 443 -1.89 -12.72 4.47
C ARG A 443 -1.14 -13.17 3.22
N ALA A 444 -0.40 -12.24 2.62
CA ALA A 444 0.37 -12.53 1.43
C ALA A 444 1.35 -13.68 1.68
N THR A 445 1.34 -14.65 0.78
CA THR A 445 2.31 -15.75 0.80
C THR A 445 3.67 -15.23 0.38
N SER A 446 4.72 -15.59 1.11
CA SER A 446 6.09 -15.22 0.75
C SER A 446 6.54 -15.88 -0.56
N SER A 447 7.66 -15.42 -1.11
CA SER A 447 8.27 -15.99 -2.30
C SER A 447 8.59 -17.50 -2.16
N ASN A 448 8.79 -17.97 -0.93
CA ASN A 448 9.09 -19.37 -0.65
C ASN A 448 7.85 -20.19 -0.24
N GLY A 449 6.64 -19.68 -0.47
CA GLY A 449 5.40 -20.39 -0.18
C GLY A 449 4.96 -20.36 1.29
N VAL A 450 5.68 -19.62 2.16
CA VAL A 450 5.35 -19.50 3.58
C VAL A 450 4.33 -18.39 3.80
N SER A 451 3.35 -18.65 4.66
CA SER A 451 2.29 -17.72 5.08
C SER A 451 1.83 -18.06 6.50
N ILE A 452 0.92 -17.30 7.06
CA ILE A 452 0.28 -17.68 8.33
C ILE A 452 -0.43 -19.05 8.23
N LYS A 453 -0.99 -19.38 7.05
CA LYS A 453 -1.55 -20.72 6.83
C LYS A 453 -0.48 -21.80 6.86
N TRP A 454 0.69 -21.54 6.28
CA TRP A 454 1.82 -22.46 6.38
C TRP A 454 2.24 -22.67 7.84
N LEU A 455 2.35 -21.59 8.64
CA LEU A 455 2.66 -21.71 10.07
C LEU A 455 1.61 -22.53 10.81
N TRP A 456 0.31 -22.29 10.53
CA TRP A 456 -0.79 -23.04 11.10
C TRP A 456 -0.72 -24.54 10.80
N ASP A 457 -0.29 -24.91 9.59
CA ASP A 457 -0.22 -26.30 9.13
C ASP A 457 1.08 -27.02 9.60
N ASN A 458 2.20 -26.29 9.74
CA ASN A 458 3.51 -26.89 9.95
C ASN A 458 4.07 -26.73 11.38
N LEU A 459 3.58 -25.80 12.19
CA LEU A 459 3.99 -25.76 13.59
C LEU A 459 3.41 -26.95 14.34
N PRO A 460 4.24 -27.68 15.16
CA PRO A 460 3.81 -28.89 15.84
C PRO A 460 2.64 -28.66 16.82
N ARG A 461 1.57 -29.47 16.70
CA ARG A 461 0.39 -29.41 17.58
C ARG A 461 0.49 -30.33 18.79
N SER A 462 1.44 -31.25 18.80
CA SER A 462 1.70 -32.22 19.87
C SER A 462 3.17 -32.55 19.94
N GLY A 463 3.65 -33.11 21.02
CA GLY A 463 5.09 -33.40 21.25
C GLY A 463 5.88 -32.11 21.46
N ASN A 464 7.11 -32.08 20.95
CA ASN A 464 8.01 -30.94 21.06
C ASN A 464 7.49 -29.77 20.22
N ARG A 465 7.14 -28.68 20.86
CA ARG A 465 6.60 -27.48 20.21
C ARG A 465 7.70 -26.64 19.57
N ALA A 466 7.36 -25.81 18.61
CA ALA A 466 8.28 -24.85 18.05
C ALA A 466 8.62 -23.75 19.07
N LYS A 467 9.91 -23.45 19.21
CA LYS A 467 10.35 -22.27 19.96
C LYS A 467 10.14 -21.01 19.14
N VAL A 468 9.72 -19.95 19.83
CA VAL A 468 9.56 -18.60 19.29
C VAL A 468 10.43 -17.67 20.13
N ILE A 469 11.45 -17.10 19.52
CA ILE A 469 12.31 -16.08 20.15
C ILE A 469 11.78 -14.72 19.70
N ILE A 470 11.47 -13.83 20.65
CA ILE A 470 11.03 -12.46 20.37
C ILE A 470 12.14 -11.51 20.81
N TRP A 471 12.72 -10.81 19.85
CA TRP A 471 13.77 -9.83 20.08
C TRP A 471 13.20 -8.51 20.57
N GLU A 472 13.81 -7.97 21.61
CA GLU A 472 13.54 -6.63 22.13
C GLU A 472 13.95 -5.56 21.13
N GLU A 473 13.22 -4.45 21.09
CA GLU A 473 13.51 -3.31 20.21
C GLU A 473 14.34 -2.20 20.87
N SER A 474 14.43 -2.22 22.18
CA SER A 474 15.08 -1.17 22.98
C SER A 474 16.57 -1.06 22.72
N GLU A 475 17.08 0.17 22.80
CA GLU A 475 18.50 0.49 22.58
C GLU A 475 19.03 0.03 21.21
N ARG A 476 18.11 -0.32 20.29
CA ARG A 476 18.43 -0.78 18.94
C ARG A 476 18.04 0.29 17.92
N VAL A 477 18.80 0.39 16.85
CA VAL A 477 18.55 1.30 15.73
C VAL A 477 18.73 0.52 14.44
N LEU A 478 17.79 0.66 13.50
CA LEU A 478 17.96 0.15 12.14
C LEU A 478 18.78 1.15 11.32
N GLY A 479 19.67 0.62 10.50
CA GLY A 479 20.40 1.38 9.49
C GLY A 479 20.00 0.97 8.07
N PRO A 480 20.39 1.76 7.06
CA PRO A 480 20.19 1.42 5.65
C PRO A 480 21.04 0.20 5.27
N ALA A 481 20.60 -0.51 4.23
CA ALA A 481 21.48 -1.48 3.58
C ALA A 481 22.65 -0.76 2.90
N SER A 482 23.69 -1.54 2.53
CA SER A 482 24.79 -0.98 1.74
C SER A 482 24.28 -0.49 0.38
N ASP A 483 24.87 0.58 -0.13
CA ASP A 483 24.43 1.21 -1.40
C ASP A 483 24.46 0.24 -2.58
N ASP A 484 25.34 -0.77 -2.56
CA ASP A 484 25.46 -1.80 -3.59
C ASP A 484 24.54 -3.02 -3.37
N TYR A 485 23.76 -3.05 -2.28
CA TYR A 485 22.78 -4.11 -2.06
C TYR A 485 21.79 -4.18 -3.21
N THR A 486 21.60 -5.38 -3.79
CA THR A 486 20.80 -5.55 -4.99
C THR A 486 19.31 -5.70 -4.67
N LEU A 487 18.51 -4.85 -5.28
CA LEU A 487 17.05 -4.92 -5.34
C LEU A 487 16.58 -5.17 -6.76
N TYR A 488 15.31 -5.50 -6.92
CA TYR A 488 14.73 -5.85 -8.21
C TYR A 488 13.39 -5.15 -8.42
N TYR A 489 13.04 -4.88 -9.68
CA TYR A 489 11.73 -4.31 -10.03
C TYR A 489 11.30 -4.77 -11.43
N ASN A 490 9.99 -4.62 -11.72
CA ASN A 490 9.46 -4.84 -13.06
C ASN A 490 9.35 -3.50 -13.81
N PRO A 491 10.18 -3.24 -14.85
CA PRO A 491 10.16 -1.98 -15.59
C PRO A 491 8.90 -1.80 -16.47
N ARG A 492 8.06 -2.84 -16.60
CA ARG A 492 6.82 -2.81 -17.36
C ARG A 492 5.62 -2.69 -16.43
N ASN A 493 5.39 -1.52 -15.85
CA ASN A 493 4.28 -1.22 -14.94
C ASN A 493 4.36 -1.87 -13.55
N GLY A 494 5.56 -2.23 -13.07
CA GLY A 494 5.76 -2.67 -11.69
C GLY A 494 5.57 -1.50 -10.72
N ARG A 495 4.80 -1.73 -9.64
CA ARG A 495 4.59 -0.76 -8.57
C ARG A 495 5.38 -1.09 -7.31
N GLN A 496 6.14 -2.17 -7.34
CA GLN A 496 6.86 -2.68 -6.18
C GLN A 496 8.31 -2.98 -6.52
N PHE A 497 9.18 -2.79 -5.51
CA PHE A 497 10.53 -3.33 -5.54
C PHE A 497 10.61 -4.60 -4.69
N HIS A 498 11.58 -5.45 -5.01
CA HIS A 498 11.69 -6.82 -4.52
C HIS A 498 13.11 -7.14 -4.07
N SER A 499 13.27 -8.08 -3.14
CA SER A 499 14.56 -8.71 -2.80
C SER A 499 14.84 -9.99 -3.61
N ASP A 500 13.85 -10.49 -4.35
CA ASP A 500 13.91 -11.73 -5.11
C ASP A 500 13.65 -11.45 -6.60
N PRO A 501 14.61 -11.77 -7.51
CA PRO A 501 14.44 -11.56 -8.95
C PRO A 501 13.31 -12.38 -9.56
N ASN A 502 12.90 -13.46 -8.89
CA ASN A 502 11.85 -14.36 -9.34
C ASN A 502 10.64 -14.36 -8.38
N CYS A 503 10.39 -13.23 -7.72
CA CYS A 503 9.32 -13.11 -6.75
C CYS A 503 7.96 -13.53 -7.34
N PRO A 504 7.26 -14.51 -6.77
CA PRO A 504 5.99 -15.02 -7.29
C PRO A 504 4.81 -14.06 -7.15
N GLN A 505 4.98 -12.94 -6.46
CA GLN A 505 4.01 -11.84 -6.50
C GLN A 505 3.97 -11.14 -7.87
N VAL A 506 4.97 -11.39 -8.72
CA VAL A 506 5.03 -10.91 -10.10
C VAL A 506 4.85 -12.09 -11.06
N ASN A 507 4.04 -11.90 -12.09
CA ASN A 507 3.83 -12.95 -13.10
C ASN A 507 5.18 -13.39 -13.71
N SER A 508 5.40 -14.70 -13.78
CA SER A 508 6.67 -15.32 -14.22
C SER A 508 7.12 -14.93 -15.64
N LYS A 509 6.21 -14.44 -16.49
CA LYS A 509 6.58 -13.88 -17.82
C LYS A 509 7.50 -12.65 -17.74
N PHE A 510 7.60 -12.03 -16.57
CA PHE A 510 8.48 -10.87 -16.31
C PHE A 510 9.76 -11.24 -15.57
N TRP A 511 9.97 -12.52 -15.29
CA TRP A 511 11.19 -13.02 -14.64
C TRP A 511 12.34 -13.22 -15.62
N PRO A 512 13.59 -13.00 -15.17
CA PRO A 512 13.96 -12.38 -13.91
C PRO A 512 13.62 -10.88 -13.92
N LEU A 513 13.31 -10.34 -12.76
CA LEU A 513 13.10 -8.89 -12.57
C LEU A 513 14.41 -8.14 -12.81
N THR A 514 14.31 -6.86 -13.16
CA THR A 514 15.49 -6.02 -13.43
C THR A 514 16.14 -5.59 -12.12
N ALA A 515 17.45 -5.81 -12.02
CA ALA A 515 18.25 -5.44 -10.86
C ALA A 515 18.54 -3.93 -10.82
N PHE A 516 18.62 -3.37 -9.60
CA PHE A 516 19.13 -2.03 -9.32
C PHE A 516 19.74 -1.99 -7.91
N ALA A 517 20.56 -0.98 -7.64
CA ALA A 517 21.23 -0.84 -6.35
C ALA A 517 20.35 -0.15 -5.31
N TYR A 518 20.45 -0.54 -4.04
CA TYR A 518 19.72 0.09 -2.92
C TYR A 518 19.98 1.60 -2.84
N GLY A 519 21.22 2.07 -3.08
CA GLY A 519 21.56 3.48 -3.12
C GLY A 519 20.86 4.31 -4.21
N ASP A 520 20.13 3.63 -5.12
CA ASP A 520 19.28 4.27 -6.13
C ASP A 520 17.79 4.25 -5.77
N LEU A 521 17.42 3.61 -4.66
CA LEU A 521 16.02 3.40 -4.29
C LEU A 521 15.22 4.70 -4.13
N GLU A 522 15.87 5.76 -3.66
CA GLU A 522 15.23 7.08 -3.48
C GLU A 522 15.32 7.98 -4.74
N LYS A 523 15.85 7.45 -5.85
CA LYS A 523 15.97 8.16 -7.13
C LYS A 523 14.93 7.69 -8.13
N SER A 524 14.57 8.54 -9.09
CA SER A 524 13.74 8.12 -10.24
C SER A 524 14.46 7.04 -11.06
N PRO A 525 13.79 5.97 -11.52
CA PRO A 525 12.35 5.70 -11.44
C PRO A 525 11.92 4.92 -10.19
N TYR A 526 12.82 4.58 -9.27
CA TYR A 526 12.57 3.65 -8.16
C TYR A 526 11.87 4.30 -6.96
N ALA A 527 11.95 5.63 -6.87
CA ALA A 527 11.41 6.41 -5.76
C ALA A 527 9.89 6.18 -5.50
N SER A 528 9.13 5.85 -6.54
CA SER A 528 7.68 5.59 -6.45
C SER A 528 7.30 4.13 -6.20
N LEU A 529 8.28 3.23 -6.05
CA LEU A 529 8.00 1.81 -5.86
C LEU A 529 7.72 1.48 -4.39
N ASP A 530 6.69 0.70 -4.12
CA ASP A 530 6.39 0.17 -2.79
C ASP A 530 7.20 -1.10 -2.48
N PRO A 531 7.53 -1.40 -1.22
CA PRO A 531 8.14 -2.67 -0.86
C PRO A 531 7.17 -3.84 -1.10
N CYS A 532 7.63 -4.90 -1.74
CA CYS A 532 6.81 -6.09 -1.94
C CYS A 532 6.57 -6.86 -0.63
N PRO A 533 5.33 -7.08 -0.19
CA PRO A 533 5.05 -7.82 1.03
C PRO A 533 5.38 -9.32 0.92
N GLY A 534 5.52 -9.86 -0.30
CA GLY A 534 5.81 -11.29 -0.52
C GLY A 534 7.26 -11.65 -0.30
N CYS A 535 8.21 -10.77 -0.64
CA CYS A 535 9.64 -11.03 -0.44
C CYS A 535 10.31 -10.10 0.58
N CYS A 536 9.54 -9.18 1.18
CA CYS A 536 9.96 -8.33 2.30
C CYS A 536 11.36 -7.69 2.09
N PRO A 537 11.56 -6.87 1.04
CA PRO A 537 12.85 -6.27 0.75
C PRO A 537 13.32 -5.35 1.90
N GLN A 538 14.55 -4.90 1.83
CA GLN A 538 15.11 -3.91 2.75
C GLN A 538 14.24 -2.65 2.78
N LEU A 539 14.12 -2.04 3.97
CA LEU A 539 13.30 -0.85 4.14
C LEU A 539 13.93 0.36 3.44
N ARG A 540 13.10 1.23 2.92
CA ARG A 540 13.47 2.59 2.52
C ARG A 540 13.95 3.39 3.74
N LEU A 541 14.66 4.50 3.51
CA LEU A 541 15.08 5.41 4.60
C LEU A 541 13.89 5.89 5.44
N SER A 542 12.78 6.26 4.81
CA SER A 542 11.55 6.66 5.51
C SER A 542 10.95 5.52 6.36
N GLY A 543 11.02 4.28 5.88
CA GLY A 543 10.59 3.10 6.64
C GLY A 543 11.51 2.80 7.82
N ILE A 544 12.82 3.02 7.68
CA ILE A 544 13.81 2.93 8.75
C ILE A 544 13.54 3.99 9.83
N ASP A 545 13.32 5.23 9.44
CA ASP A 545 12.98 6.31 10.36
C ASP A 545 11.70 6.03 11.13
N ARG A 546 10.69 5.52 10.43
CA ARG A 546 9.44 5.10 11.06
C ARG A 546 9.65 3.98 12.06
N ALA A 547 10.42 2.95 11.72
CA ALA A 547 10.75 1.87 12.64
C ALA A 547 11.52 2.38 13.87
N ASN A 548 12.53 3.21 13.66
CA ASN A 548 13.32 3.80 14.74
C ASN A 548 12.53 4.75 15.64
N SER A 549 11.51 5.45 15.13
CA SER A 549 10.68 6.37 15.89
C SER A 549 9.45 5.72 16.53
N LYS A 550 8.76 4.83 15.81
CA LYS A 550 7.49 4.22 16.28
C LYS A 550 7.69 2.86 16.94
N ASN A 551 8.59 2.02 16.41
CA ASN A 551 8.78 0.68 16.92
C ASN A 551 9.86 0.59 18.01
N ASN A 552 10.74 1.59 18.12
CA ASN A 552 11.81 1.60 19.11
C ASN A 552 11.25 1.74 20.54
N GLY A 553 11.61 0.81 21.42
CA GLY A 553 11.16 0.80 22.81
C GLY A 553 11.62 1.98 23.65
N ASN A 554 12.62 2.75 23.19
CA ASN A 554 13.00 4.00 23.87
C ASN A 554 11.86 5.04 23.86
N ALA A 555 10.98 4.97 22.87
CA ALA A 555 9.73 5.76 22.87
C ALA A 555 8.80 5.40 24.04
N TYR A 556 9.00 4.23 24.67
CA TYR A 556 8.20 3.71 25.78
C TYR A 556 9.04 3.56 27.07
N ALA A 557 10.07 4.37 27.26
CA ALA A 557 10.94 4.34 28.45
C ALA A 557 10.14 4.41 29.77
N TRP A 558 8.96 5.01 29.77
CA TRP A 558 8.04 5.07 30.91
C TRP A 558 7.49 3.69 31.31
N ILE A 559 7.38 2.71 30.39
CA ILE A 559 6.98 1.33 30.73
C ILE A 559 8.02 0.70 31.65
N ARG A 560 9.31 0.99 31.43
CA ARG A 560 10.43 0.37 32.13
C ARG A 560 10.74 1.04 33.44
N SER A 561 10.40 2.32 33.59
CA SER A 561 10.66 3.07 34.82
C SER A 561 9.68 2.77 35.94
N GLY A 562 8.63 1.99 35.69
CA GLY A 562 7.60 1.69 36.68
C GLY A 562 6.80 2.91 37.14
N GLN A 563 6.79 3.99 36.34
CA GLN A 563 6.08 5.24 36.63
C GLN A 563 4.69 5.30 36.00
#